data_e3263c301f1576c3f8f1349ef0775f1a
#
_entry.id   e3263c301f1576c3f8f1349ef0775f1a
#
_cell.length_a   1.000
_cell.length_b   1.000
_cell.length_c   1.000
_cell.angle_alpha   90.00
_cell.angle_beta   90.00
_cell.angle_gamma   90.00
#
_symmetry.space_group_name_H-M   'P 1'
#
loop_
_entity.id
_entity.type
_entity.pdbx_description
1 polymer ?
#
loop_
_entity_poly.entity_id
_entity_poly.type
_entity_poly.pdbx_seq_one_letter_code
_entity_poly.pdbx_strand_id
1 'polypeptide(L)'
;RIRVPGRSEHPLGAESPVATLSPTLYLDVRLPAHGQWTLPMLAQEQAVYGVQGALQLDGQPLAPHTLAVLNDTTVLSAGPEGARLAVVGGQPLGRRLMWWNFVGTSKERIEQAARAWAAMDATPGLGPVPGDTERIPLPTRIKISADKADF
;
A
#
# COMPACT_ATOMS: atom_id res chain seq x y z
N ARG A 1 7.49 17.87 -1.93
CA ARG A 1 6.22 18.03 -1.21
C ARG A 1 5.83 16.67 -0.65
N ILE A 2 5.86 16.54 0.67
CA ILE A 2 5.54 15.29 1.37
C ILE A 2 4.07 15.36 1.77
N ARG A 3 3.28 14.33 1.42
CA ARG A 3 1.92 14.15 1.94
C ARG A 3 1.90 12.89 2.80
N VAL A 4 1.49 13.03 4.05
CA VAL A 4 1.39 11.93 5.01
C VAL A 4 -0.08 11.69 5.36
N PRO A 5 -0.65 10.51 5.13
CA PRO A 5 -1.96 10.12 5.61
C PRO A 5 -1.89 9.48 7.01
N GLY A 6 -2.75 9.91 7.95
CA GLY A 6 -2.96 9.25 9.25
C GLY A 6 -2.80 10.16 10.46
N ARG A 7 -3.66 9.97 11.47
CA ARG A 7 -3.59 10.63 12.77
C ARG A 7 -2.45 10.04 13.61
N SER A 8 -1.27 10.59 13.51
CA SER A 8 -0.23 10.51 14.53
C SER A 8 0.76 11.65 14.26
N GLU A 9 1.32 12.23 15.30
CA GLU A 9 2.44 13.16 15.17
C GLU A 9 3.59 12.41 14.47
N HIS A 10 3.71 12.62 13.17
CA HIS A 10 4.74 11.97 12.38
C HIS A 10 6.06 12.74 12.54
N PRO A 11 7.22 12.08 12.61
CA PRO A 11 8.53 12.74 12.69
C PRO A 11 8.82 13.75 11.58
N LEU A 12 8.00 13.80 10.54
CA LEU A 12 8.07 14.78 9.46
C LEU A 12 7.17 16.02 9.68
N GLY A 13 6.48 16.12 10.81
CA GLY A 13 5.66 17.29 11.17
C GLY A 13 4.44 17.55 10.27
N ALA A 14 3.96 16.53 9.55
CA ALA A 14 2.80 16.64 8.67
C ALA A 14 1.78 15.54 9.00
N GLU A 15 0.51 15.95 9.14
CA GLU A 15 -0.62 15.04 9.37
C GLU A 15 -1.54 15.01 8.15
N SER A 16 -2.03 13.82 7.79
CA SER A 16 -3.04 13.66 6.75
C SER A 16 -4.44 13.89 7.29
N PRO A 17 -5.32 14.56 6.53
CA PRO A 17 -6.73 14.67 6.89
C PRO A 17 -7.50 13.36 6.71
N VAL A 18 -6.89 12.34 6.10
CA VAL A 18 -7.55 11.05 5.85
C VAL A 18 -7.46 10.17 7.08
N ALA A 19 -8.62 9.80 7.64
CA ALA A 19 -8.67 8.82 8.73
C ALA A 19 -8.38 7.41 8.20
N THR A 20 -7.50 6.69 8.87
CA THR A 20 -7.16 5.30 8.57
C THR A 20 -7.62 4.38 9.71
N LEU A 21 -7.96 3.12 9.39
CA LEU A 21 -8.39 2.12 10.38
C LEU A 21 -7.22 1.48 11.15
N SER A 22 -6.00 1.69 10.68
CA SER A 22 -4.74 1.27 11.33
C SER A 22 -3.66 2.30 11.02
N PRO A 23 -2.59 2.37 11.81
CA PRO A 23 -1.42 3.19 11.49
C PRO A 23 -0.91 2.85 10.09
N THR A 24 -0.91 3.83 9.21
CA THR A 24 -0.55 3.68 7.79
C THR A 24 0.35 4.82 7.38
N LEU A 25 1.42 4.51 6.66
CA LEU A 25 2.36 5.46 6.07
C LEU A 25 2.18 5.51 4.55
N TYR A 26 2.06 6.72 4.00
CA TYR A 26 2.19 6.98 2.58
C TYR A 26 2.88 8.31 2.35
N LEU A 27 3.98 8.29 1.59
CA LEU A 27 4.68 9.51 1.15
C LEU A 27 4.80 9.51 -0.37
N ASP A 28 4.47 10.62 -1.02
CA ASP A 28 4.85 10.90 -2.42
C ASP A 28 6.10 11.80 -2.37
N VAL A 29 7.23 11.25 -2.77
CA VAL A 29 8.55 11.88 -2.65
C VAL A 29 9.10 12.19 -4.04
N ARG A 30 9.66 13.39 -4.18
CA ARG A 30 10.41 13.79 -5.37
C ARG A 30 11.81 14.20 -4.95
N LEU A 31 12.80 13.49 -5.46
CA LEU A 31 14.20 13.84 -5.32
C LEU A 31 14.65 14.62 -6.56
N PRO A 32 15.37 15.72 -6.39
CA PRO A 32 15.96 16.45 -7.54
C PRO A 32 17.07 15.59 -8.19
N ALA A 33 17.57 16.07 -9.33
CA ALA A 33 18.73 15.47 -9.99
C ALA A 33 19.87 15.28 -9.00
N HIS A 34 20.42 14.06 -8.93
CA HIS A 34 21.48 13.65 -8.01
C HIS A 34 21.14 13.86 -6.51
N GLY A 35 19.85 14.09 -6.19
CA GLY A 35 19.39 14.26 -4.82
C GLY A 35 19.50 12.97 -4.02
N GLN A 36 19.79 13.13 -2.74
CA GLN A 36 19.87 12.03 -1.78
C GLN A 36 18.96 12.29 -0.59
N TRP A 37 18.42 11.23 -0.02
CA TRP A 37 17.65 11.27 1.20
C TRP A 37 17.88 10.01 2.03
N THR A 38 18.32 10.22 3.26
CA THR A 38 18.39 9.12 4.24
C THR A 38 17.00 8.92 4.82
N LEU A 39 16.34 7.86 4.39
CA LEU A 39 15.00 7.48 4.83
C LEU A 39 15.10 6.59 6.07
N PRO A 40 14.71 7.08 7.25
CA PRO A 40 14.66 6.25 8.45
C PRO A 40 13.44 5.30 8.39
N MET A 41 13.40 4.33 9.28
CA MET A 41 12.18 3.55 9.52
C MET A 41 11.12 4.45 10.17
N LEU A 42 10.09 4.79 9.39
CA LEU A 42 8.96 5.63 9.79
C LEU A 42 7.74 4.80 10.20
N ALA A 43 7.75 3.52 9.88
CA ALA A 43 6.73 2.55 10.20
C ALA A 43 7.37 1.20 10.53
N GLN A 44 6.62 0.33 11.16
CA GLN A 44 7.10 -1.00 11.58
C GLN A 44 7.38 -1.91 10.37
N GLU A 45 6.54 -1.82 9.33
CA GLU A 45 6.78 -2.36 8.00
C GLU A 45 6.84 -1.20 7.03
N GLN A 46 7.83 -1.19 6.15
CA GLN A 46 8.06 -0.08 5.23
C GLN A 46 8.63 -0.58 3.90
N ALA A 47 8.19 0.05 2.82
CA ALA A 47 8.69 -0.24 1.49
C ALA A 47 8.80 1.03 0.64
N VAL A 48 9.66 0.99 -0.37
CA VAL A 48 9.83 2.04 -1.38
C VAL A 48 9.38 1.49 -2.73
N TYR A 49 8.57 2.27 -3.44
CA TYR A 49 8.16 1.98 -4.82
C TYR A 49 8.72 3.05 -5.77
N GLY A 50 9.51 2.64 -6.76
CA GLY A 50 10.02 3.51 -7.81
C GLY A 50 8.91 3.85 -8.83
N VAL A 51 8.51 5.13 -8.89
CA VAL A 51 7.45 5.61 -9.80
C VAL A 51 8.05 6.10 -11.11
N GLN A 52 9.11 6.91 -11.04
CA GLN A 52 9.74 7.54 -12.21
C GLN A 52 11.19 7.92 -11.92
N GLY A 53 12.04 7.85 -12.94
CA GLY A 53 13.45 8.19 -12.85
C GLY A 53 14.30 7.07 -12.27
N ALA A 54 15.61 7.20 -12.40
CA ALA A 54 16.56 6.24 -11.83
C ALA A 54 16.66 6.44 -10.31
N LEU A 55 16.52 5.36 -9.56
CA LEU A 55 16.59 5.35 -8.10
C LEU A 55 17.54 4.25 -7.64
N GLN A 56 18.34 4.55 -6.63
CA GLN A 56 19.20 3.59 -5.93
C GLN A 56 18.84 3.57 -4.45
N LEU A 57 18.92 2.39 -3.85
CA LEU A 57 18.79 2.13 -2.42
C LEU A 57 20.15 1.62 -1.93
N ASP A 58 20.82 2.37 -1.04
CA ASP A 58 22.16 2.06 -0.53
C ASP A 58 23.17 1.73 -1.66
N GLY A 59 23.08 2.50 -2.76
CA GLY A 59 23.93 2.32 -3.94
C GLY A 59 23.50 1.19 -4.89
N GLN A 60 22.48 0.40 -4.56
CA GLN A 60 21.94 -0.64 -5.43
C GLN A 60 20.78 -0.10 -6.26
N PRO A 61 20.77 -0.29 -7.60
CA PRO A 61 19.71 0.22 -8.44
C PRO A 61 18.38 -0.47 -8.16
N LEU A 62 17.31 0.31 -8.00
CA LEU A 62 15.94 -0.17 -7.97
C LEU A 62 15.37 -0.12 -9.39
N ALA A 63 14.93 -1.26 -9.91
CA ALA A 63 14.27 -1.31 -11.21
C ALA A 63 12.99 -0.46 -11.21
N PRO A 64 12.63 0.19 -12.33
CA PRO A 64 11.37 0.92 -12.43
C PRO A 64 10.16 0.05 -12.09
N HIS A 65 9.17 0.66 -11.46
CA HIS A 65 7.91 0.00 -11.07
C HIS A 65 8.09 -1.22 -10.14
N THR A 66 9.17 -1.21 -9.36
CA THR A 66 9.48 -2.25 -8.39
C THR A 66 9.26 -1.74 -6.97
N LEU A 67 8.72 -2.60 -6.12
CA LEU A 67 8.59 -2.37 -4.68
C LEU A 67 9.76 -3.07 -3.96
N ALA A 68 10.51 -2.31 -3.17
CA ALA A 68 11.54 -2.84 -2.28
C ALA A 68 11.10 -2.70 -0.82
N VAL A 69 11.04 -3.81 -0.11
CA VAL A 69 10.79 -3.83 1.34
C VAL A 69 12.06 -3.42 2.07
N LEU A 70 11.92 -2.53 3.04
CA LEU A 70 13.04 -2.01 3.83
C LEU A 70 13.00 -2.62 5.24
N ASN A 71 14.17 -3.01 5.72
CA ASN A 71 14.34 -3.55 7.08
C ASN A 71 15.12 -2.61 7.99
N ASP A 72 15.68 -1.53 7.43
CA ASP A 72 16.48 -0.54 8.16
C ASP A 72 16.46 0.81 7.43
N THR A 73 17.10 1.81 8.06
CA THR A 73 17.38 3.10 7.44
C THR A 73 18.13 2.92 6.13
N THR A 74 17.63 3.53 5.07
CA THR A 74 18.11 3.34 3.69
C THR A 74 18.44 4.68 3.05
N VAL A 75 19.58 4.77 2.37
CA VAL A 75 19.96 5.96 1.58
C VAL A 75 19.35 5.83 0.18
N LEU A 76 18.43 6.73 -0.15
CA LEU A 76 17.83 6.86 -1.47
C LEU A 76 18.62 7.86 -2.28
N SER A 77 19.04 7.50 -3.50
CA SER A 77 19.79 8.36 -4.41
C SER A 77 19.13 8.42 -5.77
N ALA A 78 18.83 9.63 -6.25
CA ALA A 78 18.26 9.85 -7.57
C ALA A 78 19.33 9.99 -8.65
N GLY A 79 19.00 9.56 -9.85
CA GLY A 79 19.82 9.77 -11.05
C GLY A 79 19.82 11.21 -11.55
N PRO A 80 20.40 11.47 -12.75
CA PRO A 80 20.59 12.82 -13.30
C PRO A 80 19.28 13.54 -13.64
N GLU A 81 18.19 12.82 -13.85
CA GLU A 81 16.85 13.35 -14.13
C GLU A 81 16.01 13.58 -12.86
N GLY A 82 16.57 13.26 -11.68
CA GLY A 82 15.80 13.15 -10.45
C GLY A 82 15.01 11.84 -10.39
N ALA A 83 14.22 11.67 -9.31
CA ALA A 83 13.35 10.52 -9.16
C ALA A 83 12.05 10.87 -8.43
N ARG A 84 10.98 10.16 -8.77
CA ARG A 84 9.74 10.12 -7.99
C ARG A 84 9.52 8.73 -7.45
N LEU A 85 9.17 8.66 -6.18
CA LEU A 85 8.94 7.40 -5.48
C LEU A 85 7.79 7.55 -4.49
N ALA A 86 7.18 6.43 -4.14
CA ALA A 86 6.27 6.34 -3.01
C ALA A 86 6.95 5.57 -1.88
N VAL A 87 6.79 6.05 -0.64
CA VAL A 87 7.09 5.27 0.56
C VAL A 87 5.76 4.82 1.14
N VAL A 88 5.61 3.53 1.36
CA VAL A 88 4.42 2.92 1.95
C VAL A 88 4.80 2.12 3.17
N GLY A 89 3.90 2.04 4.15
CA GLY A 89 4.18 1.29 5.36
C GLY A 89 3.04 1.34 6.36
N GLY A 90 3.25 0.71 7.52
CA GLY A 90 2.26 0.68 8.59
C GLY A 90 2.61 -0.28 9.70
N GLN A 91 1.63 -0.60 10.52
CA GLN A 91 1.70 -1.70 11.45
C GLN A 91 1.39 -3.02 10.76
N PRO A 92 2.07 -4.14 11.13
CA PRO A 92 1.70 -5.47 10.71
C PRO A 92 0.25 -5.77 11.09
N LEU A 93 -0.56 -6.13 10.11
CA LEU A 93 -1.97 -6.48 10.37
C LEU A 93 -2.14 -7.96 10.77
N GLY A 94 -1.05 -8.72 10.82
CA GLY A 94 -1.05 -10.17 11.02
C GLY A 94 -1.63 -10.92 9.81
N ARG A 95 -1.79 -12.23 9.95
CA ARG A 95 -2.24 -13.08 8.85
C ARG A 95 -3.60 -12.66 8.32
N ARG A 96 -3.70 -12.49 7.00
CA ARG A 96 -4.93 -12.24 6.27
C ARG A 96 -5.12 -13.32 5.22
N LEU A 97 -6.38 -13.61 4.91
CA LEU A 97 -6.79 -14.41 3.77
C LEU A 97 -7.22 -13.46 2.68
N MET A 98 -6.82 -13.76 1.46
CA MET A 98 -7.17 -12.96 0.28
C MET A 98 -7.85 -13.85 -0.75
N TRP A 99 -8.95 -13.37 -1.29
CA TRP A 99 -9.59 -13.96 -2.45
C TRP A 99 -10.20 -12.86 -3.30
N TRP A 100 -9.79 -12.80 -4.55
CA TRP A 100 -10.17 -11.76 -5.49
C TRP A 100 -9.91 -10.37 -4.88
N ASN A 101 -10.95 -9.53 -4.68
CA ASN A 101 -10.84 -8.21 -4.06
C ASN A 101 -11.11 -8.22 -2.54
N PHE A 102 -11.40 -9.38 -1.96
CA PHE A 102 -11.73 -9.49 -0.55
C PHE A 102 -10.52 -9.90 0.26
N VAL A 103 -10.28 -9.17 1.35
CA VAL A 103 -9.28 -9.47 2.36
C VAL A 103 -9.99 -9.61 3.70
N GLY A 104 -9.72 -10.70 4.40
CA GLY A 104 -10.39 -10.97 5.67
C GLY A 104 -9.52 -11.73 6.66
N THR A 105 -9.97 -11.77 7.91
CA THR A 105 -9.29 -12.51 8.99
C THR A 105 -9.69 -13.98 9.02
N SER A 106 -10.78 -14.34 8.35
CA SER A 106 -11.26 -15.73 8.26
C SER A 106 -11.90 -16.02 6.90
N LYS A 107 -11.96 -17.30 6.56
CA LYS A 107 -12.58 -17.79 5.33
C LYS A 107 -14.06 -17.45 5.27
N GLU A 108 -14.75 -17.57 6.40
CA GLU A 108 -16.18 -17.32 6.52
C GLU A 108 -16.53 -15.86 6.19
N ARG A 109 -15.67 -14.90 6.60
CA ARG A 109 -15.84 -13.48 6.26
C ARG A 109 -15.69 -13.23 4.77
N ILE A 110 -14.74 -13.88 4.12
CA ILE A 110 -14.56 -13.77 2.66
C ILE A 110 -15.76 -14.38 1.93
N GLU A 111 -16.23 -15.55 2.36
CA GLU A 111 -17.40 -16.20 1.77
C GLU A 111 -18.69 -15.37 1.97
N GLN A 112 -18.83 -14.72 3.14
CA GLN A 112 -19.94 -13.81 3.40
C GLN A 112 -19.89 -12.60 2.47
N ALA A 113 -18.73 -11.97 2.32
CA ALA A 113 -18.54 -10.85 1.40
C ALA A 113 -18.82 -11.25 -0.05
N ALA A 114 -18.39 -12.45 -0.46
CA ALA A 114 -18.66 -12.97 -1.79
C ALA A 114 -20.17 -13.18 -2.02
N ARG A 115 -20.90 -13.76 -1.04
CA ARG A 115 -22.35 -13.91 -1.13
C ARG A 115 -23.06 -12.56 -1.19
N ALA A 116 -22.69 -11.59 -0.34
CA ALA A 116 -23.26 -10.25 -0.36
C ALA A 116 -23.01 -9.54 -1.70
N TRP A 117 -21.81 -9.67 -2.25
CA TRP A 117 -21.50 -9.15 -3.58
C TRP A 117 -22.34 -9.80 -4.68
N ALA A 118 -22.49 -11.13 -4.67
CA ALA A 118 -23.31 -11.85 -5.66
C ALA A 118 -24.80 -11.47 -5.58
N ALA A 119 -25.33 -11.30 -4.37
CA ALA A 119 -26.72 -10.95 -4.13
C ALA A 119 -27.04 -9.47 -4.40
N MET A 120 -26.04 -8.63 -4.69
CA MET A 120 -26.19 -7.16 -4.76
C MET A 120 -26.78 -6.59 -3.47
N ASP A 121 -26.40 -7.19 -2.35
CA ASP A 121 -26.88 -6.81 -1.04
C ASP A 121 -26.51 -5.34 -0.71
N ALA A 122 -27.40 -4.63 -0.03
CA ALA A 122 -27.17 -3.28 0.47
C ALA A 122 -26.18 -3.20 1.65
N THR A 123 -25.39 -4.25 1.85
CA THR A 123 -24.29 -4.28 2.83
C THR A 123 -23.36 -3.08 2.57
N PRO A 124 -23.05 -2.26 3.59
CA PRO A 124 -22.22 -1.07 3.43
C PRO A 124 -20.89 -1.39 2.71
N GLY A 125 -20.63 -0.69 1.61
CA GLY A 125 -19.44 -0.84 0.77
C GLY A 125 -19.50 -1.95 -0.28
N LEU A 126 -20.57 -2.76 -0.36
CA LEU A 126 -20.74 -3.84 -1.35
C LEU A 126 -21.99 -3.71 -2.22
N GLY A 127 -22.88 -2.76 -1.90
CA GLY A 127 -24.11 -2.52 -2.64
C GLY A 127 -23.91 -1.76 -3.95
N PRO A 128 -24.99 -1.54 -4.70
CA PRO A 128 -24.97 -0.79 -5.95
C PRO A 128 -24.46 0.65 -5.72
N VAL A 129 -23.64 1.15 -6.63
CA VAL A 129 -23.21 2.55 -6.63
C VAL A 129 -24.27 3.39 -7.34
N PRO A 130 -24.81 4.46 -6.74
CA PRO A 130 -25.78 5.32 -7.39
C PRO A 130 -25.26 5.88 -8.72
N GLY A 131 -26.00 5.66 -9.79
CA GLY A 131 -25.65 6.13 -11.14
C GLY A 131 -24.65 5.26 -11.90
N ASP A 132 -24.21 4.14 -11.32
CA ASP A 132 -23.34 3.15 -11.98
C ASP A 132 -24.07 1.81 -12.09
N THR A 133 -24.09 1.25 -13.31
CA THR A 133 -24.68 -0.07 -13.61
C THR A 133 -23.62 -1.12 -13.90
N GLU A 134 -22.36 -0.73 -14.02
CA GLU A 134 -21.26 -1.69 -14.20
C GLU A 134 -21.02 -2.53 -12.95
N ARG A 135 -20.77 -3.82 -13.18
CA ARG A 135 -20.43 -4.74 -12.12
C ARG A 135 -19.46 -5.81 -12.60
N ILE A 136 -18.39 -5.99 -11.86
CA ILE A 136 -17.45 -7.08 -12.10
C ILE A 136 -18.03 -8.37 -11.48
N PRO A 137 -18.29 -9.42 -12.26
CA PRO A 137 -18.80 -10.69 -11.72
C PRO A 137 -17.73 -11.38 -10.87
N LEU A 138 -18.18 -12.21 -9.91
CA LEU A 138 -17.27 -13.05 -9.14
C LEU A 138 -16.53 -14.05 -10.03
N PRO A 139 -15.27 -14.37 -9.77
CA PRO A 139 -14.56 -15.45 -10.44
C PRO A 139 -15.26 -16.79 -10.23
N THR A 140 -15.26 -17.64 -11.27
CA THR A 140 -15.92 -18.96 -11.24
C THR A 140 -15.22 -19.99 -10.35
N ARG A 141 -13.97 -19.74 -9.90
CA ARG A 141 -13.21 -20.62 -8.99
C ARG A 141 -12.76 -19.88 -7.76
N ILE A 142 -13.18 -20.37 -6.60
CA ILE A 142 -12.75 -19.88 -5.29
C ILE A 142 -11.46 -20.62 -4.90
N LYS A 143 -10.29 -19.98 -5.12
CA LYS A 143 -9.05 -20.37 -4.44
C LYS A 143 -8.74 -19.27 -3.43
N ILE A 144 -9.10 -19.48 -2.18
CA ILE A 144 -8.70 -18.60 -1.07
C ILE A 144 -7.25 -18.94 -0.76
N SER A 145 -6.32 -18.07 -1.14
CA SER A 145 -4.92 -18.21 -0.74
C SER A 145 -4.71 -17.58 0.63
N ALA A 146 -4.06 -18.30 1.52
CA ALA A 146 -3.44 -17.69 2.67
C ALA A 146 -2.15 -17.04 2.18
N ASP A 147 -2.03 -15.71 2.34
CA ASP A 147 -0.78 -15.03 2.08
C ASP A 147 0.26 -15.63 3.05
N LYS A 148 1.25 -16.30 2.49
CA LYS A 148 2.43 -16.69 3.25
C LYS A 148 3.29 -15.44 3.35
N ALA A 149 3.00 -14.60 4.31
CA ALA A 149 3.96 -13.63 4.82
C ALA A 149 5.00 -14.39 5.67
N ASP A 150 5.80 -15.22 5.01
CA ASP A 150 7.09 -15.64 5.53
C ASP A 150 8.10 -14.61 4.97
N PHE A 151 8.26 -13.52 5.71
CA PHE A 151 9.39 -12.59 5.57
C PHE A 151 10.34 -12.77 6.74
#